data_ef478a5315a546006aacf0e0d8d141d0
#
_entry.id   ef478a5315a546006aacf0e0d8d141d0
#
_cell.length_a   1.000
_cell.length_b   1.000
_cell.length_c   1.000
_cell.angle_alpha   90.00
_cell.angle_beta   90.00
_cell.angle_gamma   90.00
#
_symmetry.space_group_name_H-M   'P 1'
#
loop_
_entity.id
_entity.type
_entity.pdbx_description
1 polymer ?
#
loop_
_entity_poly.entity_id
_entity_poly.type
_entity_poly.pdbx_seq_one_letter_code
_entity_poly.pdbx_strand_id
1 'polypeptide(L)' 'MNKDQIKGHAKEAKGKIKETAGKATGDKSTEYEGKAEKLGGKAQAKYGDIKSDARKATK' A
#
# COMPACT_ATOMS: atom_id res chain seq x y z
N MET A 1 -11.01 13.41 -1.56
CA MET A 1 -10.06 12.31 -1.56
C MET A 1 -10.09 11.59 -0.22
N ASN A 2 -10.07 10.27 -0.25
CA ASN A 2 -10.19 9.46 0.96
C ASN A 2 -8.85 9.32 1.66
N LYS A 3 -8.83 9.50 2.99
CA LYS A 3 -7.61 9.35 3.79
C LYS A 3 -7.00 7.95 3.65
N ASP A 4 -7.86 6.93 3.52
CA ASP A 4 -7.39 5.55 3.36
C ASP A 4 -6.63 5.36 2.06
N GLN A 5 -7.05 6.02 0.98
CA GLN A 5 -6.34 5.98 -0.29
C GLN A 5 -4.96 6.59 -0.17
N ILE A 6 -4.88 7.75 0.48
CA ILE A 6 -3.61 8.45 0.66
C ILE A 6 -2.64 7.60 1.49
N LYS A 7 -3.14 7.05 2.60
CA LYS A 7 -2.33 6.18 3.47
C LYS A 7 -1.91 4.90 2.76
N GLY A 8 -2.83 4.32 1.99
CA GLY A 8 -2.53 3.11 1.23
C GLY A 8 -1.43 3.33 0.20
N HIS A 9 -1.52 4.42 -0.55
CA HIS A 9 -0.50 4.74 -1.55
C HIS A 9 0.84 5.06 -0.91
N ALA A 10 0.84 5.74 0.23
CA ALA A 10 2.07 6.03 0.96
C ALA A 10 2.73 4.74 1.46
N LYS A 11 1.95 3.81 1.99
CA LYS A 11 2.46 2.51 2.43
C LYS A 11 2.99 1.70 1.26
N GLU A 12 2.29 1.72 0.14
CA GLU A 12 2.70 1.02 -1.06
C GLU A 12 4.06 1.52 -1.55
N ALA A 13 4.22 2.83 -1.62
CA ALA A 13 5.48 3.43 -2.05
C ALA A 13 6.61 3.09 -1.07
N LYS A 14 6.34 3.18 0.23
CA LYS A 14 7.30 2.85 1.26
C LYS A 14 7.73 1.39 1.17
N GLY A 15 6.75 0.50 0.98
CA GLY A 15 7.03 -0.92 0.84
C GLY A 15 7.87 -1.23 -0.38
N LYS A 16 7.59 -0.56 -1.49
CA LYS A 16 8.36 -0.72 -2.72
C LYS A 16 9.82 -0.29 -2.53
N ILE A 17 10.03 0.81 -1.82
CA ILE A 17 11.39 1.29 -1.52
C ILE A 17 12.12 0.27 -0.65
N LYS A 18 11.48 -0.25 0.37
CA LYS A 18 12.07 -1.28 1.25
C LYS A 18 12.38 -2.56 0.49
N GLU A 19 11.46 -2.98 -0.36
CA GLU A 19 11.66 -4.19 -1.17
C GLU A 19 12.88 -4.03 -2.08
N THR A 20 12.98 -2.90 -2.75
CA THR A 20 14.10 -2.61 -3.64
C THR A 20 15.42 -2.53 -2.87
N ALA A 21 15.40 -1.85 -1.72
CA ALA A 21 16.59 -1.73 -0.88
C ALA A 21 17.04 -3.10 -0.35
N GLY A 22 16.07 -3.92 0.06
CA GLY A 22 16.36 -5.27 0.54
C GLY A 22 17.01 -6.12 -0.54
N LYS A 23 16.52 -6.05 -1.76
CA LYS A 23 17.09 -6.75 -2.89
C LYS A 23 18.51 -6.29 -3.19
N ALA A 24 18.73 -4.97 -3.16
CA ALA A 24 20.03 -4.39 -3.47
C ALA A 24 21.09 -4.77 -2.45
N THR A 25 20.70 -4.88 -1.18
CA THR A 25 21.64 -5.24 -0.09
C THR A 25 21.67 -6.72 0.21
N GLY A 26 20.80 -7.51 -0.40
CA GLY A 26 20.71 -8.94 -0.11
C GLY A 26 20.00 -9.25 1.20
N ASP A 27 19.29 -8.30 1.77
CA ASP A 27 18.55 -8.48 3.02
C ASP A 27 17.15 -8.96 2.73
N LYS A 28 16.97 -10.27 2.79
CA LYS A 28 15.68 -10.89 2.48
C LYS A 28 14.58 -10.50 3.45
N SER A 29 14.91 -10.28 4.72
CA SER A 29 13.94 -9.82 5.72
C SER A 29 13.35 -8.50 5.34
N THR A 30 14.19 -7.53 4.98
CA THR A 30 13.76 -6.20 4.56
C THR A 30 12.97 -6.27 3.26
N GLU A 31 13.39 -7.14 2.34
CA GLU A 31 12.68 -7.34 1.08
C GLU A 31 11.26 -7.84 1.31
N TYR A 32 11.10 -8.87 2.15
CA TYR A 32 9.78 -9.42 2.46
C TYR A 32 8.91 -8.43 3.23
N GLU A 33 9.52 -7.69 4.15
CA GLU A 33 8.84 -6.66 4.92
C GLU A 33 8.29 -5.57 4.00
N GLY A 34 9.12 -5.11 3.06
CA GLY A 34 8.72 -4.13 2.06
C GLY A 34 7.61 -4.64 1.17
N LYS A 35 7.72 -5.89 0.76
CA LYS A 35 6.70 -6.53 -0.08
C LYS A 35 5.36 -6.60 0.66
N ALA A 36 5.38 -6.97 1.94
CA ALA A 36 4.17 -7.02 2.75
C ALA A 36 3.54 -5.63 2.91
N GLU A 37 4.35 -4.61 3.16
CA GLU A 37 3.87 -3.23 3.27
C GLU A 37 3.28 -2.74 1.95
N LYS A 38 3.93 -3.06 0.84
CA LYS A 38 3.45 -2.69 -0.49
C LYS A 38 2.07 -3.30 -0.76
N LEU A 39 1.92 -4.58 -0.48
CA LEU A 39 0.65 -5.27 -0.68
C LEU A 39 -0.42 -4.77 0.28
N GLY A 40 -0.05 -4.53 1.53
CA GLY A 40 -0.96 -3.97 2.54
C GLY A 40 -1.45 -2.58 2.15
N GLY A 41 -0.54 -1.73 1.67
CA GLY A 41 -0.89 -0.39 1.21
C GLY A 41 -1.80 -0.43 -0.01
N LYS A 42 -1.52 -1.33 -0.94
CA LYS A 42 -2.34 -1.51 -2.13
C LYS A 42 -3.75 -1.96 -1.76
N ALA A 43 -3.87 -2.90 -0.83
CA ALA A 43 -5.17 -3.37 -0.36
C ALA A 43 -5.94 -2.26 0.35
N GLN A 44 -5.25 -1.45 1.16
CA GLN A 44 -5.86 -0.34 1.86
C GLN A 44 -6.37 0.73 0.89
N ALA A 45 -5.60 1.04 -0.14
CA ALA A 45 -6.01 2.00 -1.16
C ALA A 45 -7.26 1.51 -1.90
N LYS A 46 -7.29 0.23 -2.24
CA LYS A 46 -8.42 -0.38 -2.92
C LYS A 46 -9.67 -0.37 -2.04
N TYR A 47 -9.49 -0.63 -0.74
CA TYR A 47 -10.59 -0.57 0.22
C TYR A 47 -11.18 0.85 0.30
N GLY A 48 -10.31 1.85 0.29
CA GLY A 48 -10.75 3.25 0.25
C GLY A 48 -11.57 3.57 -0.99
N ASP A 49 -11.14 3.07 -2.15
CA ASP A 49 -11.88 3.24 -3.41
C ASP A 49 -13.27 2.63 -3.33
N ILE A 50 -13.38 1.41 -2.79
CA ILE A 50 -14.65 0.72 -2.64
C ILE A 50 -15.58 1.51 -1.73
N LYS A 51 -15.07 2.03 -0.62
CA LYS A 51 -15.86 2.86 0.30
C LYS A 51 -16.39 4.11 -0.39
N SER A 52 -15.55 4.77 -1.17
CA SER A 52 -15.96 5.98 -1.88
C SER A 52 -17.06 5.68 -2.89
N ASP A 53 -16.91 4.59 -3.62
CA ASP A 53 -17.91 4.17 -4.62
C ASP A 53 -19.24 3.80 -3.94
N ALA A 54 -19.19 3.12 -2.81
CA ALA A 54 -20.39 2.75 -2.06
C ALA A 54 -21.12 3.99 -1.57
N ARG A 55 -20.39 5.01 -1.10
CA ARG A 55 -21.00 6.27 -0.69
C ARG A 55 -21.70 6.97 -1.82
N LYS A 56 -21.08 6.99 -2.99
CA LYS A 56 -21.69 7.59 -4.17
C LYS A 56 -22.96 6.84 -4.58
N ALA A 57 -22.92 5.52 -4.49
CA ALA A 57 -24.07 4.69 -4.85
C ALA A 57 -25.27 4.89 -3.93
N THR A 58 -25.02 5.23 -2.66
CA THR A 58 -26.10 5.41 -1.68
C THR A 58 -26.71 6.81 -1.69
N LYS A 59 -26.17 7.71 -2.45
CA LYS A 59 -26.75 9.03 -2.64
C LYS A 59 -27.70 8.99 -3.83
#